data_c8b73354ed55685bcfe5d8c0bc16ec64
#
_entry.id   c8b73354ed55685bcfe5d8c0bc16ec64
#
_cell.length_a   1.000
_cell.length_b   1.000
_cell.length_c   1.000
_cell.angle_alpha   90.00
_cell.angle_beta   90.00
_cell.angle_gamma   90.00
#
_symmetry.space_group_name_H-M   'P 1'
#
loop_
_entity.id
_entity.type
_entity.pdbx_description
1 polymer ?
#
loop_
_entity_poly.entity_id
_entity_poly.type
_entity_poly.pdbx_seq_one_letter_code
_entity_poly.pdbx_strand_id
1 'polypeptide(L)'
;QLRARFFGPLLQLLTKLRVTPDHLTILSSLCGLAFAPLWYFEHFWYGIAALWMHVALDGFDGPLARHQNSASPRGSFTDSFCDQAVVSTVTIMLMIGWPGLSVAAGAIFLVVYTGVLAISMVRNSLQIPYSWLLRPRLILFLVIPIQLLGVPHAIAVVVWCSNVVLGIKLATGFYKLRKRLDGPEQN
;
A
#
# COMPACT_ATOMS: atom_id res chain seq x y z
N GLN A 1 2.10 -14.62 -18.52
CA GLN A 1 2.99 -15.78 -18.71
C GLN A 1 4.46 -15.46 -18.41
N LEU A 2 5.01 -14.27 -18.75
CA LEU A 2 6.39 -13.87 -18.43
C LEU A 2 6.69 -13.84 -16.91
N ARG A 3 5.79 -13.30 -16.08
CA ARG A 3 5.97 -13.26 -14.61
C ARG A 3 6.10 -14.66 -13.99
N ALA A 4 5.32 -15.63 -14.46
CA ALA A 4 5.38 -17.01 -13.96
C ALA A 4 6.71 -17.71 -14.27
N ARG A 5 7.35 -17.38 -15.39
CA ARG A 5 8.66 -17.95 -15.76
C ARG A 5 9.81 -17.42 -14.91
N PHE A 6 9.80 -16.12 -14.56
CA PHE A 6 10.87 -15.51 -13.76
C PHE A 6 10.77 -15.83 -12.28
N PHE A 7 9.55 -15.88 -11.73
CA PHE A 7 9.35 -16.11 -10.29
C PHE A 7 9.16 -17.58 -9.93
N GLY A 8 8.93 -18.48 -10.91
CA GLY A 8 8.70 -19.90 -10.68
C GLY A 8 9.73 -20.59 -9.78
N PRO A 9 11.04 -20.49 -10.07
CA PRO A 9 12.07 -21.11 -9.25
C PRO A 9 12.08 -20.61 -7.80
N LEU A 10 11.88 -19.28 -7.61
CA LEU A 10 11.84 -18.68 -6.28
C LEU A 10 10.60 -19.13 -5.49
N LEU A 11 9.43 -19.16 -6.13
CA LEU A 11 8.20 -19.63 -5.50
C LEU A 11 8.28 -21.12 -5.11
N GLN A 12 8.91 -21.94 -5.95
CA GLN A 12 9.18 -23.35 -5.63
C GLN A 12 10.12 -23.49 -4.43
N LEU A 13 11.19 -22.68 -4.36
CA LEU A 13 12.12 -22.66 -3.24
C LEU A 13 11.39 -22.26 -1.94
N LEU A 14 10.62 -21.17 -1.96
CA LEU A 14 9.85 -20.73 -0.80
C LEU A 14 8.85 -21.81 -0.33
N THR A 15 8.21 -22.49 -1.28
CA THR A 15 7.30 -23.60 -0.96
C THR A 15 8.04 -24.79 -0.35
N LYS A 16 9.21 -25.16 -0.86
CA LYS A 16 10.07 -26.21 -0.27
C LYS A 16 10.52 -25.85 1.15
N LEU A 17 10.80 -24.57 1.41
CA LEU A 17 11.17 -24.05 2.72
C LEU A 17 9.95 -23.89 3.65
N ARG A 18 8.75 -24.30 3.23
CA ARG A 18 7.48 -24.16 3.97
C ARG A 18 7.14 -22.72 4.34
N VAL A 19 7.60 -21.75 3.55
CA VAL A 19 7.23 -20.34 3.71
C VAL A 19 5.80 -20.18 3.23
N THR A 20 4.94 -19.63 4.09
CA THR A 20 3.54 -19.30 3.75
C THR A 20 3.42 -17.84 3.30
N PRO A 21 2.36 -17.46 2.55
CA PRO A 21 2.09 -16.06 2.23
C PRO A 21 2.02 -15.19 3.49
N ASP A 22 1.38 -15.66 4.56
CA ASP A 22 1.27 -14.93 5.83
C ASP A 22 2.65 -14.61 6.44
N HIS A 23 3.62 -15.51 6.31
CA HIS A 23 5.01 -15.23 6.75
C HIS A 23 5.62 -14.08 5.96
N LEU A 24 5.38 -14.00 4.65
CA LEU A 24 5.86 -12.90 3.81
C LEU A 24 5.16 -11.59 4.17
N THR A 25 3.86 -11.60 4.37
CA THR A 25 3.08 -10.42 4.77
C THR A 25 3.55 -9.87 6.12
N ILE A 26 3.80 -10.75 7.11
CA ILE A 26 4.32 -10.33 8.42
C ILE A 26 5.74 -9.74 8.28
N LEU A 27 6.63 -10.44 7.60
CA LEU A 27 8.01 -9.97 7.40
C LEU A 27 8.05 -8.66 6.63
N SER A 28 7.28 -8.54 5.56
CA SER A 28 7.08 -7.33 4.79
C SER A 28 6.65 -6.16 5.69
N SER A 29 5.62 -6.40 6.51
CA SER A 29 5.08 -5.39 7.43
C SER A 29 6.12 -4.94 8.46
N LEU A 30 6.88 -5.87 9.04
CA LEU A 30 7.95 -5.54 9.97
C LEU A 30 9.04 -4.68 9.31
N CYS A 31 9.42 -5.01 8.08
CA CYS A 31 10.35 -4.18 7.30
C CYS A 31 9.78 -2.78 7.06
N GLY A 32 8.51 -2.67 6.67
CA GLY A 32 7.87 -1.38 6.43
C GLY A 32 7.75 -0.53 7.70
N LEU A 33 7.38 -1.14 8.83
CA LEU A 33 7.26 -0.46 10.13
C LEU A 33 8.62 -0.07 10.71
N ALA A 34 9.71 -0.79 10.37
CA ALA A 34 11.07 -0.43 10.76
C ALA A 34 11.51 0.93 10.18
N PHE A 35 10.80 1.45 9.16
CA PHE A 35 11.01 2.82 8.68
C PHE A 35 10.90 3.84 9.81
N ALA A 36 9.94 3.71 10.73
CA ALA A 36 9.69 4.70 11.77
C ALA A 36 10.90 4.90 12.71
N PRO A 37 11.42 3.89 13.41
CA PRO A 37 12.58 4.09 14.24
C PRO A 37 13.83 4.49 13.44
N LEU A 38 14.05 3.92 12.26
CA LEU A 38 15.19 4.29 11.42
C LEU A 38 15.13 5.75 10.99
N TRP A 39 13.94 6.26 10.64
CA TRP A 39 13.72 7.65 10.28
C TRP A 39 13.88 8.58 11.49
N TYR A 40 13.33 8.20 12.63
CA TYR A 40 13.42 8.97 13.87
C TYR A 40 14.87 9.17 14.34
N PHE A 41 15.71 8.12 14.20
CA PHE A 41 17.15 8.18 14.53
C PHE A 41 18.02 8.68 13.36
N GLU A 42 17.44 9.34 12.36
CA GLU A 42 18.11 9.94 11.20
C GLU A 42 18.88 8.94 10.30
N HIS A 43 18.56 7.66 10.42
CA HIS A 43 19.09 6.60 9.55
C HIS A 43 18.29 6.49 8.24
N PHE A 44 18.15 7.61 7.51
CA PHE A 44 17.23 7.76 6.37
C PHE A 44 17.41 6.70 5.28
N TRP A 45 18.64 6.41 4.89
CA TRP A 45 18.92 5.42 3.83
C TRP A 45 18.58 4.00 4.24
N TYR A 46 18.79 3.62 5.51
CA TYR A 46 18.35 2.34 6.03
C TYR A 46 16.80 2.27 6.11
N GLY A 47 16.15 3.36 6.46
CA GLY A 47 14.69 3.45 6.41
C GLY A 47 14.13 3.25 5.00
N ILE A 48 14.74 3.88 4.00
CA ILE A 48 14.37 3.70 2.59
C ILE A 48 14.62 2.25 2.15
N ALA A 49 15.76 1.66 2.50
CA ALA A 49 16.06 0.27 2.18
C ALA A 49 15.02 -0.68 2.80
N ALA A 50 14.59 -0.44 4.03
CA ALA A 50 13.54 -1.19 4.71
C ALA A 50 12.19 -1.07 3.98
N LEU A 51 11.81 0.12 3.50
CA LEU A 51 10.61 0.30 2.67
C LEU A 51 10.68 -0.45 1.34
N TRP A 52 11.83 -0.44 0.66
CA TRP A 52 11.98 -1.19 -0.58
C TRP A 52 11.97 -2.70 -0.36
N MET A 53 12.51 -3.17 0.78
CA MET A 53 12.39 -4.56 1.19
C MET A 53 10.92 -4.93 1.46
N HIS A 54 10.17 -4.06 2.15
CA HIS A 54 8.72 -4.21 2.30
C HIS A 54 8.03 -4.38 0.96
N VAL A 55 8.23 -3.45 0.01
CA VAL A 55 7.62 -3.52 -1.33
C VAL A 55 7.99 -4.80 -2.08
N ALA A 56 9.24 -5.25 -1.96
CA ALA A 56 9.69 -6.47 -2.61
C ALA A 56 8.98 -7.71 -2.03
N LEU A 57 8.96 -7.85 -0.71
CA LEU A 57 8.33 -8.98 -0.02
C LEU A 57 6.81 -9.03 -0.26
N ASP A 58 6.13 -7.88 -0.17
CA ASP A 58 4.73 -7.68 -0.48
C ASP A 58 4.39 -8.09 -1.94
N GLY A 59 5.31 -7.81 -2.85
CA GLY A 59 5.15 -8.23 -4.26
C GLY A 59 5.15 -9.75 -4.48
N PHE A 60 5.62 -10.54 -3.51
CA PHE A 60 5.73 -12.00 -3.61
C PHE A 60 4.63 -12.78 -2.90
N ASP A 61 3.94 -12.22 -1.90
CA ASP A 61 2.95 -12.96 -1.11
C ASP A 61 1.74 -13.40 -1.95
N GLY A 62 1.17 -12.51 -2.77
CA GLY A 62 0.08 -12.85 -3.68
C GLY A 62 0.44 -13.89 -4.74
N PRO A 63 1.58 -13.79 -5.47
CA PRO A 63 2.10 -14.86 -6.31
C PRO A 63 2.31 -16.18 -5.58
N LEU A 64 2.85 -16.16 -4.35
CA LEU A 64 3.06 -17.36 -3.54
C LEU A 64 1.74 -18.00 -3.13
N ALA A 65 0.76 -17.20 -2.69
CA ALA A 65 -0.57 -17.66 -2.34
C ALA A 65 -1.26 -18.40 -3.52
N ARG A 66 -1.14 -17.85 -4.72
CA ARG A 66 -1.66 -18.51 -5.94
C ARG A 66 -0.89 -19.77 -6.30
N HIS A 67 0.44 -19.76 -6.13
CA HIS A 67 1.28 -20.93 -6.42
C HIS A 67 0.98 -22.10 -5.46
N GLN A 68 0.69 -21.79 -4.20
CA GLN A 68 0.34 -22.77 -3.17
C GLN A 68 -1.16 -23.11 -3.11
N ASN A 69 -2.00 -22.53 -4.00
CA ASN A 69 -3.46 -22.66 -3.97
C ASN A 69 -4.07 -22.26 -2.60
N SER A 70 -3.45 -21.31 -1.90
CA SER A 70 -3.85 -20.84 -0.56
C SER A 70 -4.43 -19.42 -0.57
N ALA A 71 -4.70 -18.86 -1.76
CA ALA A 71 -5.29 -17.53 -1.89
C ALA A 71 -6.67 -17.49 -1.22
N SER A 72 -6.88 -16.52 -0.31
CA SER A 72 -8.10 -16.41 0.48
C SER A 72 -8.50 -14.94 0.70
N PRO A 73 -9.80 -14.67 0.93
CA PRO A 73 -10.27 -13.33 1.32
C PRO A 73 -9.61 -12.83 2.61
N ARG A 74 -9.35 -13.74 3.56
CA ARG A 74 -8.63 -13.43 4.82
C ARG A 74 -7.22 -12.91 4.54
N GLY A 75 -6.44 -13.60 3.68
CA GLY A 75 -5.09 -13.17 3.33
C GLY A 75 -5.09 -11.80 2.67
N SER A 76 -5.99 -11.57 1.70
CA SER A 76 -6.11 -10.26 1.05
C SER A 76 -6.50 -9.14 2.01
N PHE A 77 -7.35 -9.41 3.01
CA PHE A 77 -7.71 -8.45 4.05
C PHE A 77 -6.48 -8.11 4.91
N THR A 78 -5.76 -9.13 5.39
CA THR A 78 -4.58 -8.98 6.24
C THR A 78 -3.50 -8.16 5.51
N ASP A 79 -3.21 -8.50 4.27
CA ASP A 79 -2.28 -7.79 3.38
C ASP A 79 -2.66 -6.29 3.27
N SER A 80 -3.89 -6.00 2.90
CA SER A 80 -4.37 -4.62 2.78
C SER A 80 -4.30 -3.84 4.08
N PHE A 81 -4.57 -4.48 5.22
CA PHE A 81 -4.47 -3.85 6.54
C PHE A 81 -3.02 -3.55 6.92
N CYS A 82 -2.12 -4.49 6.69
CA CYS A 82 -0.68 -4.32 6.92
C CYS A 82 -0.10 -3.20 6.06
N ASP A 83 -0.46 -3.16 4.79
CA ASP A 83 -0.11 -2.09 3.87
C ASP A 83 -0.55 -0.71 4.38
N GLN A 84 -1.79 -0.62 4.86
CA GLN A 84 -2.32 0.62 5.44
C GLN A 84 -1.53 1.06 6.66
N ALA A 85 -1.16 0.12 7.54
CA ALA A 85 -0.35 0.42 8.72
C ALA A 85 1.01 0.99 8.32
N VAL A 86 1.69 0.40 7.33
CA VAL A 86 2.98 0.90 6.82
C VAL A 86 2.83 2.29 6.20
N VAL A 87 1.85 2.50 5.32
CA VAL A 87 1.61 3.81 4.69
C VAL A 87 1.31 4.88 5.74
N SER A 88 0.50 4.54 6.74
CA SER A 88 0.18 5.47 7.85
C SER A 88 1.43 5.84 8.64
N THR A 89 2.23 4.84 9.00
CA THR A 89 3.48 5.05 9.74
C THR A 89 4.45 5.94 8.96
N VAL A 90 4.67 5.64 7.67
CA VAL A 90 5.54 6.46 6.81
C VAL A 90 5.02 7.89 6.72
N THR A 91 3.73 8.08 6.47
CA THR A 91 3.14 9.42 6.33
C THR A 91 3.26 10.22 7.62
N ILE A 92 3.02 9.61 8.79
CA ILE A 92 3.17 10.25 10.09
C ILE A 92 4.63 10.66 10.33
N MET A 93 5.58 9.78 10.05
CA MET A 93 7.00 10.08 10.22
C MET A 93 7.47 11.23 9.30
N LEU A 94 6.95 11.32 8.08
CA LEU A 94 7.21 12.44 7.17
C LEU A 94 6.59 13.76 7.66
N MET A 95 5.46 13.72 8.39
CA MET A 95 4.87 14.92 8.99
C MET A 95 5.66 15.41 10.21
N ILE A 96 6.21 14.48 11.00
CA ILE A 96 6.90 14.82 12.27
C ILE A 96 8.36 15.21 12.01
N GLY A 97 9.06 14.44 11.20
CA GLY A 97 10.52 14.49 11.08
C GLY A 97 11.06 15.17 9.81
N TRP A 98 10.22 15.62 8.88
CA TRP A 98 10.68 16.18 7.62
C TRP A 98 10.09 17.57 7.36
N PRO A 99 10.95 18.60 7.25
CA PRO A 99 10.49 19.92 6.83
C PRO A 99 10.00 19.86 5.37
N GLY A 100 8.76 20.22 5.12
CA GLY A 100 8.18 20.30 3.79
C GLY A 100 6.89 19.50 3.58
N LEU A 101 6.57 18.48 4.41
CA LEU A 101 5.25 17.88 4.43
C LEU A 101 4.40 18.53 5.53
N SER A 102 3.41 19.32 5.14
CA SER A 102 2.49 19.91 6.11
C SER A 102 1.62 18.83 6.76
N VAL A 103 1.33 19.00 8.06
CA VAL A 103 0.45 18.12 8.81
C VAL A 103 -0.92 18.01 8.12
N ALA A 104 -1.44 19.12 7.57
CA ALA A 104 -2.71 19.15 6.85
C ALA A 104 -2.67 18.24 5.60
N ALA A 105 -1.62 18.32 4.78
CA ALA A 105 -1.50 17.47 3.58
C ALA A 105 -1.42 15.99 3.93
N GLY A 106 -0.63 15.62 4.93
CA GLY A 106 -0.49 14.25 5.40
C GLY A 106 -1.76 13.72 6.05
N ALA A 107 -2.44 14.52 6.88
CA ALA A 107 -3.72 14.14 7.49
C ALA A 107 -4.82 13.90 6.44
N ILE A 108 -4.95 14.79 5.45
CA ILE A 108 -5.89 14.60 4.34
C ILE A 108 -5.54 13.31 3.58
N PHE A 109 -4.25 13.08 3.30
CA PHE A 109 -3.81 11.86 2.62
C PHE A 109 -4.21 10.59 3.38
N LEU A 110 -4.01 10.56 4.69
CA LEU A 110 -4.40 9.41 5.52
C LEU A 110 -5.92 9.18 5.50
N VAL A 111 -6.72 10.24 5.61
CA VAL A 111 -8.18 10.14 5.59
C VAL A 111 -8.68 9.62 4.24
N VAL A 112 -8.24 10.24 3.13
CA VAL A 112 -8.73 9.84 1.80
C VAL A 112 -8.20 8.47 1.38
N TYR A 113 -6.95 8.14 1.73
CA TYR A 113 -6.37 6.83 1.44
C TYR A 113 -7.09 5.70 2.20
N THR A 114 -7.31 5.89 3.52
CA THR A 114 -8.07 4.94 4.35
C THR A 114 -9.51 4.80 3.86
N GLY A 115 -10.15 5.89 3.51
CA GLY A 115 -11.52 5.87 2.96
C GLY A 115 -11.61 5.10 1.63
N VAL A 116 -10.68 5.32 0.71
CA VAL A 116 -10.61 4.56 -0.55
C VAL A 116 -10.37 3.08 -0.30
N LEU A 117 -9.48 2.74 0.66
CA LEU A 117 -9.23 1.36 1.04
C LEU A 117 -10.48 0.70 1.62
N ALA A 118 -11.18 1.36 2.55
CA ALA A 118 -12.41 0.85 3.15
C ALA A 118 -13.48 0.57 2.09
N ILE A 119 -13.72 1.53 1.17
CA ILE A 119 -14.66 1.33 0.06
C ILE A 119 -14.22 0.17 -0.84
N SER A 120 -12.92 0.03 -1.10
CA SER A 120 -12.36 -1.06 -1.90
C SER A 120 -12.63 -2.42 -1.25
N MET A 121 -12.44 -2.54 0.07
CA MET A 121 -12.72 -3.76 0.83
C MET A 121 -14.21 -4.14 0.78
N VAL A 122 -15.10 -3.17 1.02
CA VAL A 122 -16.56 -3.40 0.95
C VAL A 122 -16.97 -3.82 -0.47
N ARG A 123 -16.46 -3.17 -1.50
CA ARG A 123 -16.76 -3.53 -2.90
C ARG A 123 -16.25 -4.93 -3.25
N ASN A 124 -15.08 -5.30 -2.74
CA ASN A 124 -14.53 -6.64 -2.96
C ASN A 124 -15.40 -7.71 -2.30
N SER A 125 -15.91 -7.46 -1.09
CA SER A 125 -16.85 -8.38 -0.42
C SER A 125 -18.18 -8.52 -1.16
N LEU A 126 -18.63 -7.47 -1.83
CA LEU A 126 -19.84 -7.46 -2.66
C LEU A 126 -19.60 -7.94 -4.11
N GLN A 127 -18.40 -8.43 -4.44
CA GLN A 127 -18.00 -8.87 -5.78
C GLN A 127 -18.17 -7.79 -6.87
N ILE A 128 -18.09 -6.51 -6.48
CA ILE A 128 -18.17 -5.39 -7.41
C ILE A 128 -16.76 -5.12 -7.97
N PRO A 129 -16.53 -5.22 -9.30
CA PRO A 129 -15.21 -5.01 -9.87
C PRO A 129 -14.68 -3.61 -9.55
N TYR A 130 -13.43 -3.57 -9.08
CA TYR A 130 -12.75 -2.34 -8.75
C TYR A 130 -11.35 -2.34 -9.35
N SER A 131 -11.06 -1.36 -10.21
CA SER A 131 -9.74 -1.23 -10.81
C SER A 131 -8.89 -0.21 -10.05
N TRP A 132 -7.76 -0.66 -9.48
CA TRP A 132 -6.70 0.20 -9.00
C TRP A 132 -5.68 0.42 -10.11
N LEU A 133 -5.76 1.58 -10.76
CA LEU A 133 -4.78 1.94 -11.79
C LEU A 133 -3.50 2.55 -11.21
N LEU A 134 -3.61 3.24 -10.08
CA LEU A 134 -2.50 3.91 -9.39
C LEU A 134 -2.32 3.31 -8.00
N ARG A 135 -1.08 3.04 -7.63
CA ARG A 135 -0.68 2.66 -6.27
C ARG A 135 0.04 3.86 -5.62
N PRO A 136 -0.68 4.82 -5.00
CA PRO A 136 -0.10 6.05 -4.46
C PRO A 136 1.03 5.79 -3.45
N ARG A 137 0.95 4.66 -2.71
CA ARG A 137 1.99 4.24 -1.76
C ARG A 137 3.35 4.07 -2.44
N LEU A 138 3.39 3.43 -3.62
CA LEU A 138 4.65 3.20 -4.33
C LEU A 138 5.25 4.51 -4.83
N ILE A 139 4.40 5.44 -5.27
CA ILE A 139 4.84 6.77 -5.70
C ILE A 139 5.40 7.54 -4.51
N LEU A 140 4.72 7.48 -3.35
CA LEU A 140 5.21 8.09 -2.12
C LEU A 140 6.57 7.51 -1.72
N PHE A 141 6.73 6.19 -1.71
CA PHE A 141 8.00 5.54 -1.34
C PHE A 141 9.13 5.85 -2.32
N LEU A 142 8.80 6.01 -3.60
CA LEU A 142 9.77 6.38 -4.64
C LEU A 142 10.26 7.83 -4.50
N VAL A 143 9.39 8.74 -4.08
CA VAL A 143 9.72 10.16 -4.02
C VAL A 143 10.54 10.54 -2.79
N ILE A 144 10.53 9.72 -1.73
CA ILE A 144 11.33 9.97 -0.51
C ILE A 144 12.83 10.09 -0.84
N PRO A 145 13.47 9.09 -1.50
CA PRO A 145 14.89 9.23 -1.87
C PRO A 145 15.14 10.38 -2.85
N ILE A 146 14.20 10.70 -3.74
CA ILE A 146 14.33 11.83 -4.68
C ILE A 146 14.45 13.15 -3.91
N GLN A 147 13.65 13.34 -2.87
CA GLN A 147 13.74 14.54 -2.05
C GLN A 147 15.05 14.59 -1.24
N LEU A 148 15.52 13.45 -0.72
CA LEU A 148 16.83 13.36 -0.05
C LEU A 148 18.01 13.70 -0.97
N LEU A 149 17.89 13.39 -2.26
CA LEU A 149 18.88 13.73 -3.29
C LEU A 149 18.85 15.20 -3.71
N GLY A 150 18.02 16.04 -3.06
CA GLY A 150 18.04 17.49 -3.23
C GLY A 150 16.91 18.05 -4.11
N VAL A 151 15.88 17.30 -4.44
CA VAL A 151 14.69 17.84 -5.12
C VAL A 151 13.72 18.38 -4.07
N PRO A 152 13.65 19.71 -3.85
CA PRO A 152 12.84 20.29 -2.79
C PRO A 152 11.34 20.06 -3.04
N HIS A 153 10.58 19.91 -1.98
CA HIS A 153 9.11 19.76 -2.01
C HIS A 153 8.56 18.57 -2.81
N ALA A 154 9.39 17.65 -3.30
CA ALA A 154 8.95 16.52 -4.11
C ALA A 154 7.86 15.68 -3.40
N ILE A 155 8.02 15.40 -2.10
CA ILE A 155 7.03 14.69 -1.29
C ILE A 155 5.74 15.48 -1.19
N ALA A 156 5.80 16.79 -0.92
CA ALA A 156 4.62 17.64 -0.80
C ALA A 156 3.79 17.66 -2.10
N VAL A 157 4.45 17.82 -3.24
CA VAL A 157 3.80 17.78 -4.56
C VAL A 157 3.08 16.43 -4.79
N VAL A 158 3.79 15.32 -4.55
CA VAL A 158 3.20 13.98 -4.72
C VAL A 158 2.03 13.74 -3.79
N VAL A 159 2.13 14.16 -2.52
CA VAL A 159 1.03 14.00 -1.55
C VAL A 159 -0.18 14.85 -1.95
N TRP A 160 -0.01 16.11 -2.37
CA TRP A 160 -1.12 16.94 -2.83
C TRP A 160 -1.79 16.39 -4.09
N CYS A 161 -1.01 15.98 -5.10
CA CYS A 161 -1.54 15.31 -6.28
C CYS A 161 -2.31 14.04 -5.93
N SER A 162 -1.77 13.24 -5.01
CA SER A 162 -2.42 12.03 -4.53
C SER A 162 -3.73 12.33 -3.79
N ASN A 163 -3.78 13.39 -2.98
CA ASN A 163 -4.99 13.82 -2.27
C ASN A 163 -6.13 14.17 -3.24
N VAL A 164 -5.83 14.88 -4.34
CA VAL A 164 -6.83 15.19 -5.37
C VAL A 164 -7.34 13.92 -6.04
N VAL A 165 -6.43 13.06 -6.51
CA VAL A 165 -6.80 11.80 -7.21
C VAL A 165 -7.57 10.86 -6.29
N LEU A 166 -7.11 10.68 -5.05
CA LEU A 166 -7.78 9.83 -4.06
C LEU A 166 -9.12 10.41 -3.61
N GLY A 167 -9.22 11.75 -3.46
CA GLY A 167 -10.47 12.42 -3.13
C GLY A 167 -11.54 12.19 -4.20
N ILE A 168 -11.20 12.32 -5.48
CA ILE A 168 -12.11 12.00 -6.60
C ILE A 168 -12.51 10.51 -6.56
N LYS A 169 -11.55 9.62 -6.30
CA LYS A 169 -11.83 8.18 -6.18
C LYS A 169 -12.72 7.85 -4.98
N LEU A 170 -12.50 8.51 -3.85
CA LEU A 170 -13.31 8.34 -2.66
C LEU A 170 -14.76 8.74 -2.94
N ALA A 171 -14.97 9.95 -3.49
CA ALA A 171 -16.30 10.47 -3.81
C ALA A 171 -17.03 9.58 -4.83
N THR A 172 -16.37 9.24 -5.93
CA THR A 172 -16.98 8.40 -6.99
C THR A 172 -17.20 6.96 -6.51
N GLY A 173 -16.29 6.42 -5.71
CA GLY A 173 -16.42 5.10 -5.11
C GLY A 173 -17.59 5.03 -4.12
N PHE A 174 -17.70 6.03 -3.25
CA PHE A 174 -18.80 6.16 -2.29
C PHE A 174 -20.15 6.27 -2.99
N TYR A 175 -20.28 7.15 -4.00
CA TYR A 175 -21.52 7.33 -4.76
C TYR A 175 -21.95 6.00 -5.43
N LYS A 176 -21.03 5.30 -6.10
CA LYS A 176 -21.31 4.01 -6.74
C LYS A 176 -21.71 2.93 -5.74
N LEU A 177 -21.07 2.90 -4.58
CA LEU A 177 -21.39 1.94 -3.52
C LEU A 177 -22.79 2.21 -2.96
N ARG A 178 -23.07 3.47 -2.63
CA ARG A 178 -24.40 3.90 -2.12
C ARG A 178 -25.52 3.53 -3.08
N LYS A 179 -25.36 3.84 -4.38
CA LYS A 179 -26.37 3.49 -5.41
C LYS A 179 -26.63 1.96 -5.48
N ARG A 180 -25.65 1.13 -5.19
CA ARG A 180 -25.80 -0.33 -5.16
C ARG A 180 -26.47 -0.85 -3.89
N LEU A 181 -26.27 -0.16 -2.76
CA LEU A 181 -26.89 -0.53 -1.49
C LEU A 181 -28.36 -0.13 -1.42
N ASP A 182 -28.76 0.91 -2.16
CA ASP A 182 -30.16 1.35 -2.27
C ASP A 182 -31.06 0.35 -3.07
N GLY A 183 -30.48 -0.74 -3.60
CA GLY A 183 -31.16 -1.81 -4.33
C GLY A 183 -30.98 -1.73 -5.85
N PRO A 184 -31.23 -2.81 -6.61
CA PRO A 184 -31.26 -2.72 -8.06
C PRO A 184 -32.45 -1.86 -8.47
N GLU A 185 -32.22 -0.84 -9.31
CA GLU A 185 -33.31 -0.18 -10.04
C GLU A 185 -34.10 -1.29 -10.73
N GLN A 186 -35.36 -1.44 -10.33
CA GLN A 186 -36.32 -2.25 -11.05
C GLN A 186 -36.51 -1.60 -12.43
N ASN A 187 -35.87 -2.15 -13.42
CA ASN A 187 -36.16 -1.97 -14.84
C ASN A 187 -36.41 -3.34 -15.44
#